data_6d8b7f8c9059dc05aba925454f1191f4
#
_entry.id   6d8b7f8c9059dc05aba925454f1191f4
#
_cell.length_a   1.000
_cell.length_b   1.000
_cell.length_c   1.000
_cell.angle_alpha   90.00
_cell.angle_beta   90.00
_cell.angle_gamma   90.00
#
_symmetry.space_group_name_H-M   'P 1'
#
loop_
_entity.id
_entity.type
_entity.pdbx_description
1 polymer ?
#
loop_
_entity_poly.entity_id
_entity_poly.type
_entity_poly.pdbx_seq_one_letter_code
_entity_poly.pdbx_strand_id
1 'polypeptide(L)'
;MADYIEIGKTNDISQGMMKGVKAAGKDILIANVGGKYYAAEGNCPHMKGNLVKGKLNGTIVTCPLHGSQFDIKTGKVVRWIGSSGFMGMMGKLMSSLGIAAKKEKPLTVYEVKVEGDRIMANIPK
;
A
#
# COMPACT_ATOMS: atom_id res chain seq x y z
N MET A 1 -10.41 22.08 -1.73
CA MET A 1 -8.98 22.35 -1.90
C MET A 1 -8.15 21.22 -1.33
N ALA A 2 -7.19 20.77 -2.11
CA ALA A 2 -6.32 19.70 -1.66
C ALA A 2 -5.28 20.27 -0.69
N ASP A 3 -5.22 19.72 0.51
CA ASP A 3 -4.22 20.11 1.50
C ASP A 3 -3.03 19.17 1.40
N TYR A 4 -2.02 19.64 0.67
CA TYR A 4 -0.77 18.89 0.57
C TYR A 4 0.09 19.15 1.78
N ILE A 5 0.59 18.07 2.38
CA ILE A 5 1.50 18.16 3.51
C ILE A 5 2.81 17.48 3.16
N GLU A 6 3.89 17.96 3.74
CA GLU A 6 5.20 17.33 3.53
C GLU A 6 5.24 16.00 4.25
N ILE A 7 5.57 14.94 3.52
CA ILE A 7 5.67 13.58 4.08
C ILE A 7 7.08 13.04 4.06
N GLY A 8 8.00 13.70 3.38
CA GLY A 8 9.38 13.27 3.34
C GLY A 8 10.18 14.10 2.36
N LYS A 9 11.43 13.70 2.17
CA LYS A 9 12.34 14.37 1.24
C LYS A 9 12.79 13.39 0.17
N THR A 10 13.09 13.92 -1.02
CA THR A 10 13.49 13.08 -2.14
C THR A 10 14.78 12.31 -1.85
N ASN A 11 15.67 12.88 -1.03
CA ASN A 11 16.92 12.23 -0.65
C ASN A 11 16.75 11.11 0.37
N ASP A 12 15.59 11.02 1.01
CA ASP A 12 15.35 10.01 2.05
C ASP A 12 15.04 8.62 1.47
N ILE A 13 14.63 8.57 0.21
CA ILE A 13 14.13 7.33 -0.38
C ILE A 13 14.84 7.08 -1.70
N SER A 14 15.71 6.08 -1.71
CA SER A 14 16.40 5.67 -2.92
C SER A 14 15.47 4.97 -3.89
N GLN A 15 15.83 4.98 -5.16
CA GLN A 15 15.06 4.31 -6.20
C GLN A 15 14.86 2.83 -5.84
N GLY A 16 13.63 2.37 -5.97
CA GLY A 16 13.26 1.00 -5.63
C GLY A 16 13.04 0.75 -4.15
N MET A 17 13.07 1.80 -3.32
CA MET A 17 12.92 1.68 -1.88
C MET A 17 11.60 2.25 -1.40
N MET A 18 11.22 1.83 -0.19
CA MET A 18 10.04 2.33 0.49
C MET A 18 10.42 2.88 1.84
N LYS A 19 9.64 3.85 2.31
CA LYS A 19 9.81 4.42 3.65
C LYS A 19 8.45 4.62 4.30
N GLY A 20 8.36 4.31 5.59
CA GLY A 20 7.16 4.58 6.36
C GLY A 20 7.31 5.89 7.12
N VAL A 21 6.27 6.71 7.08
CA VAL A 21 6.21 7.95 7.86
C VAL A 21 4.84 8.06 8.49
N LYS A 22 4.76 8.86 9.55
CA LYS A 22 3.47 9.17 10.17
C LYS A 22 3.10 10.59 9.82
N ALA A 23 1.94 10.78 9.23
CA ALA A 23 1.47 12.09 8.81
C ALA A 23 -0.04 12.17 8.97
N ALA A 24 -0.54 13.30 9.48
CA ALA A 24 -1.97 13.51 9.72
C ALA A 24 -2.60 12.38 10.56
N GLY A 25 -1.82 11.82 11.50
CA GLY A 25 -2.28 10.72 12.35
C GLY A 25 -2.36 9.37 11.66
N LYS A 26 -1.81 9.25 10.47
CA LYS A 26 -1.87 8.02 9.66
C LYS A 26 -0.49 7.50 9.35
N ASP A 27 -0.37 6.18 9.23
CA ASP A 27 0.84 5.54 8.75
C ASP A 27 0.84 5.58 7.23
N ILE A 28 1.86 6.21 6.66
CA ILE A 28 1.96 6.44 5.21
C ILE A 28 3.19 5.71 4.69
N LEU A 29 3.00 5.01 3.57
CA LEU A 29 4.10 4.40 2.84
C LEU A 29 4.47 5.31 1.68
N ILE A 30 5.76 5.60 1.54
CA ILE A 30 6.28 6.35 0.40
C ILE A 30 7.19 5.41 -0.38
N ALA A 31 7.06 5.39 -1.69
CA ALA A 31 7.90 4.58 -2.56
C ALA A 31 8.50 5.43 -3.67
N ASN A 32 9.75 5.14 -3.99
CA ASN A 32 10.44 5.75 -5.12
C ASN A 32 10.57 4.69 -6.22
N VAL A 33 9.86 4.90 -7.32
CA VAL A 33 9.86 3.97 -8.45
C VAL A 33 10.33 4.73 -9.68
N GLY A 34 11.58 4.48 -10.08
CA GLY A 34 12.16 5.12 -11.25
C GLY A 34 12.26 6.64 -11.15
N GLY A 35 12.45 7.16 -9.94
CA GLY A 35 12.50 8.61 -9.71
C GLY A 35 11.13 9.23 -9.50
N LYS A 36 10.06 8.45 -9.56
CA LYS A 36 8.71 8.92 -9.30
C LYS A 36 8.27 8.47 -7.92
N TYR A 37 7.62 9.36 -7.18
CA TYR A 37 7.23 9.09 -5.80
C TYR A 37 5.74 8.79 -5.71
N TYR A 38 5.41 7.75 -4.94
CA TYR A 38 4.04 7.34 -4.69
C TYR A 38 3.81 7.25 -3.20
N ALA A 39 2.60 7.57 -2.76
CA ALA A 39 2.23 7.46 -1.36
C ALA A 39 0.94 6.67 -1.23
N ALA A 40 0.89 5.83 -0.21
CA ALA A 40 -0.27 4.99 0.06
C ALA A 40 -0.37 4.77 1.56
N GLU A 41 -1.49 4.18 2.00
CA GLU A 41 -1.59 3.77 3.39
C GLU A 41 -0.49 2.76 3.70
N GLY A 42 0.11 2.89 4.88
CA GLY A 42 1.22 2.04 5.27
C GLY A 42 0.81 0.68 5.80
N ASN A 43 -0.47 0.48 6.05
CA ASN A 43 -0.99 -0.76 6.58
C ASN A 43 -1.79 -1.51 5.53
N CYS A 44 -1.59 -2.82 5.46
CA CYS A 44 -2.33 -3.66 4.54
C CYS A 44 -3.83 -3.62 4.92
N PRO A 45 -4.72 -3.30 3.97
CA PRO A 45 -6.16 -3.25 4.28
C PRO A 45 -6.74 -4.60 4.64
N HIS A 46 -6.05 -5.68 4.30
CA HIS A 46 -6.48 -7.03 4.61
C HIS A 46 -6.21 -7.40 6.07
N MET A 47 -4.98 -7.24 6.53
CA MET A 47 -4.53 -7.76 7.82
C MET A 47 -3.79 -6.73 8.67
N LYS A 48 -3.80 -5.48 8.28
CA LYS A 48 -3.06 -4.41 8.97
C LYS A 48 -1.55 -4.65 9.08
N GLY A 49 -1.00 -5.46 8.18
CA GLY A 49 0.44 -5.65 8.11
C GLY A 49 1.15 -4.37 7.69
N ASN A 50 2.39 -4.23 8.12
CA ASN A 50 3.20 -3.07 7.75
C ASN A 50 3.77 -3.27 6.34
N LEU A 51 3.19 -2.61 5.35
CA LEU A 51 3.59 -2.76 3.95
C LEU A 51 5.02 -2.31 3.69
N VAL A 52 5.54 -1.38 4.50
CA VAL A 52 6.92 -0.92 4.35
C VAL A 52 7.92 -2.04 4.58
N LYS A 53 7.56 -3.02 5.42
CA LYS A 53 8.40 -4.20 5.68
C LYS A 53 8.26 -5.27 4.61
N GLY A 54 7.37 -5.08 3.66
CA GLY A 54 7.19 -6.00 2.56
C GLY A 54 8.18 -5.75 1.44
N LYS A 55 7.81 -6.17 0.25
CA LYS A 55 8.65 -6.04 -0.93
C LYS A 55 8.00 -5.11 -1.95
N LEU A 56 8.83 -4.34 -2.62
CA LEU A 56 8.40 -3.48 -3.71
C LEU A 56 9.01 -3.99 -5.01
N ASN A 57 8.17 -4.26 -6.00
CA ASN A 57 8.61 -4.67 -7.32
C ASN A 57 7.89 -3.79 -8.35
N GLY A 58 8.61 -2.86 -8.96
CA GLY A 58 7.98 -1.83 -9.77
C GLY A 58 7.01 -1.02 -8.93
N THR A 59 5.74 -0.99 -9.28
CA THR A 59 4.71 -0.33 -8.49
C THR A 59 3.89 -1.29 -7.63
N ILE A 60 4.31 -2.57 -7.58
CA ILE A 60 3.58 -3.59 -6.83
C ILE A 60 4.22 -3.77 -5.46
N VAL A 61 3.44 -3.57 -4.41
CA VAL A 61 3.90 -3.82 -3.04
C VAL A 61 3.28 -5.12 -2.54
N THR A 62 4.10 -5.93 -1.88
CA THR A 62 3.67 -7.22 -1.33
C THR A 62 3.64 -7.13 0.18
N CYS A 63 2.49 -7.44 0.78
CA CYS A 63 2.33 -7.46 2.22
C CYS A 63 3.17 -8.59 2.83
N PRO A 64 3.96 -8.32 3.89
CA PRO A 64 4.83 -9.35 4.46
C PRO A 64 4.09 -10.42 5.25
N LEU A 65 2.84 -10.18 5.64
CA LEU A 65 2.09 -11.15 6.44
C LEU A 65 1.56 -12.31 5.62
N HIS A 66 0.86 -12.03 4.53
CA HIS A 66 0.20 -13.08 3.73
C HIS A 66 0.50 -13.00 2.24
N GLY A 67 1.31 -12.05 1.81
CA GLY A 67 1.70 -11.93 0.42
C GLY A 67 0.66 -11.29 -0.49
N SER A 68 -0.36 -10.64 0.06
CA SER A 68 -1.28 -9.86 -0.75
C SER A 68 -0.53 -8.75 -1.47
N GLN A 69 -0.90 -8.48 -2.72
CA GLN A 69 -0.21 -7.51 -3.54
C GLN A 69 -1.13 -6.40 -4.00
N PHE A 70 -0.60 -5.20 -3.98
CA PHE A 70 -1.35 -4.00 -4.36
C PHE A 70 -0.49 -3.14 -5.28
N ASP A 71 -1.15 -2.49 -6.22
CA ASP A 71 -0.47 -1.51 -7.07
C ASP A 71 -0.53 -0.14 -6.36
N ILE A 72 0.62 0.36 -5.91
CA ILE A 72 0.68 1.64 -5.20
C ILE A 72 0.37 2.84 -6.10
N LYS A 73 0.38 2.65 -7.41
CA LYS A 73 0.04 3.71 -8.35
C LYS A 73 -1.47 3.96 -8.39
N THR A 74 -2.27 2.91 -8.31
CA THR A 74 -3.72 2.99 -8.45
C THR A 74 -4.49 2.54 -7.24
N GLY A 75 -3.85 1.79 -6.34
CA GLY A 75 -4.51 1.16 -5.20
C GLY A 75 -5.19 -0.14 -5.53
N LYS A 76 -5.12 -0.59 -6.77
CA LYS A 76 -5.79 -1.83 -7.17
C LYS A 76 -5.17 -3.04 -6.50
N VAL A 77 -6.03 -3.98 -6.12
CA VAL A 77 -5.59 -5.28 -5.63
C VAL A 77 -5.05 -6.07 -6.82
N VAL A 78 -3.78 -6.45 -6.74
CA VAL A 78 -3.16 -7.29 -7.76
C VAL A 78 -3.34 -8.75 -7.38
N ARG A 79 -3.17 -9.05 -6.08
CA ARG A 79 -3.32 -10.41 -5.58
C ARG A 79 -3.87 -10.34 -4.16
N TRP A 80 -5.01 -10.96 -3.96
CA TRP A 80 -5.63 -11.02 -2.63
C TRP A 80 -5.39 -12.41 -2.06
N ILE A 81 -4.60 -12.47 -1.02
CA ILE A 81 -4.30 -13.74 -0.40
C ILE A 81 -5.04 -13.89 0.92
N GLY A 82 -6.18 -14.45 0.89
CA GLY A 82 -6.78 -15.23 1.91
C GLY A 82 -6.87 -16.64 1.40
N SER A 83 -6.25 -16.92 0.27
CA SER A 83 -6.59 -18.12 -0.47
C SER A 83 -5.44 -18.77 -1.23
N SER A 84 -4.20 -18.69 -0.76
CA SER A 84 -3.12 -19.42 -1.41
C SER A 84 -2.98 -20.82 -0.81
N GLY A 85 -2.81 -21.82 -1.65
CA GLY A 85 -2.59 -23.19 -1.24
C GLY A 85 -3.78 -23.75 -0.44
N PHE A 86 -3.48 -24.29 0.73
CA PHE A 86 -4.51 -24.90 1.60
C PHE A 86 -5.62 -23.92 1.95
N MET A 87 -5.27 -22.67 2.20
CA MET A 87 -6.26 -21.64 2.53
C MET A 87 -7.17 -21.32 1.35
N GLY A 88 -6.69 -21.53 0.13
CA GLY A 88 -7.50 -21.33 -1.07
C GLY A 88 -8.67 -22.31 -1.15
N MET A 89 -8.43 -23.56 -0.79
CA MET A 89 -9.47 -24.58 -0.76
C MET A 89 -10.50 -24.25 0.32
N MET A 90 -10.06 -23.85 1.50
CA MET A 90 -10.95 -23.47 2.58
C MET A 90 -11.77 -22.23 2.23
N GLY A 91 -11.16 -21.27 1.55
CA GLY A 91 -11.88 -20.09 1.10
C GLY A 91 -13.02 -20.43 0.13
N LYS A 92 -12.75 -21.34 -0.82
CA LYS A 92 -13.78 -21.81 -1.75
C LYS A 92 -14.89 -22.56 -1.04
N LEU A 93 -14.52 -23.40 -0.09
CA LEU A 93 -15.50 -24.17 0.69
C LEU A 93 -16.38 -23.23 1.50
N MET A 94 -15.80 -22.25 2.15
CA MET A 94 -16.55 -21.28 2.93
C MET A 94 -17.47 -20.44 2.05
N SER A 95 -17.04 -20.07 0.86
CA SER A 95 -17.87 -19.35 -0.10
C SER A 95 -19.08 -20.19 -0.51
N SER A 96 -18.88 -21.48 -0.79
CA SER A 96 -19.98 -22.34 -1.21
C SER A 96 -20.95 -22.61 -0.07
N LEU A 97 -20.54 -22.44 1.18
CA LEU A 97 -21.40 -22.55 2.34
C LEU A 97 -22.12 -21.26 2.68
N GLY A 98 -21.93 -20.21 1.87
CA GLY A 98 -22.54 -18.92 2.11
C GLY A 98 -21.85 -18.10 3.19
N ILE A 99 -20.72 -18.53 3.65
CA ILE A 99 -19.92 -17.77 4.61
C ILE A 99 -19.12 -16.74 3.82
N ALA A 100 -19.43 -15.47 4.05
CA ALA A 100 -18.78 -14.39 3.30
C ALA A 100 -17.28 -14.37 3.52
N ALA A 101 -16.53 -14.62 2.45
CA ALA A 101 -15.11 -14.32 2.46
C ALA A 101 -14.95 -12.80 2.59
N LYS A 102 -13.93 -12.38 3.34
CA LYS A 102 -13.64 -10.97 3.48
C LYS A 102 -13.40 -10.37 2.09
N LYS A 103 -14.19 -9.36 1.75
CA LYS A 103 -14.11 -8.74 0.43
C LYS A 103 -12.75 -8.11 0.22
N GLU A 104 -12.25 -8.21 -1.01
CA GLU A 104 -11.06 -7.50 -1.40
C GLU A 104 -11.26 -6.01 -1.15
N LYS A 105 -10.25 -5.39 -0.53
CA LYS A 105 -10.29 -3.98 -0.23
C LYS A 105 -9.08 -3.33 -0.89
N PRO A 106 -9.30 -2.35 -1.76
CA PRO A 106 -8.18 -1.68 -2.42
C PRO A 106 -7.34 -0.90 -1.43
N LEU A 107 -6.07 -0.71 -1.78
CA LEU A 107 -5.18 0.11 -1.00
C LEU A 107 -5.52 1.59 -1.22
N THR A 108 -5.58 2.35 -0.15
CA THR A 108 -5.77 3.78 -0.27
C THR A 108 -4.46 4.41 -0.74
N VAL A 109 -4.51 5.11 -1.87
CA VAL A 109 -3.35 5.83 -2.40
C VAL A 109 -3.61 7.33 -2.31
N TYR A 110 -2.54 8.09 -2.16
CA TYR A 110 -2.61 9.53 -2.00
C TYR A 110 -1.92 10.21 -3.16
N GLU A 111 -2.47 11.34 -3.57
CA GLU A 111 -1.87 12.15 -4.62
C GLU A 111 -0.58 12.76 -4.10
N VAL A 112 0.48 12.68 -4.91
CA VAL A 112 1.82 13.15 -4.53
C VAL A 112 2.29 14.19 -5.53
N LYS A 113 2.94 15.23 -5.01
CA LYS A 113 3.70 16.16 -5.84
C LYS A 113 5.04 16.42 -5.17
N VAL A 114 6.03 16.74 -5.96
CA VAL A 114 7.36 17.06 -5.47
C VAL A 114 7.61 18.55 -5.67
N GLU A 115 7.98 19.23 -4.59
CA GLU A 115 8.37 20.64 -4.63
C GLU A 115 9.81 20.78 -4.17
N GLY A 116 10.73 21.02 -5.11
CA GLY A 116 12.14 21.03 -4.80
C GLY A 116 12.60 19.64 -4.35
N ASP A 117 13.04 19.55 -3.10
CA ASP A 117 13.45 18.28 -2.48
C ASP A 117 12.39 17.71 -1.55
N ARG A 118 11.19 18.29 -1.52
CA ARG A 118 10.12 17.89 -0.61
C ARG A 118 9.08 17.06 -1.32
N ILE A 119 8.70 15.96 -0.70
CA ILE A 119 7.62 15.11 -1.18
C ILE A 119 6.35 15.52 -0.43
N MET A 120 5.35 15.97 -1.18
CA MET A 120 4.09 16.45 -0.63
C MET A 120 2.97 15.49 -1.01
N ALA A 121 2.07 15.23 -0.09
CA ALA A 121 0.94 14.36 -0.36
C ALA A 121 -0.37 14.98 0.12
N ASN A 122 -1.43 14.74 -0.62
CA ASN A 122 -2.76 15.14 -0.23
C ASN A 122 -3.37 14.04 0.64
N ILE A 123 -3.32 14.23 1.95
CA ILE A 123 -3.79 13.24 2.91
C ILE A 123 -5.02 13.80 3.62
N PRO A 124 -6.19 13.18 3.43
CA PRO A 124 -7.40 13.62 4.12
C PRO A 124 -7.25 13.45 5.63
N LYS A 125 -7.69 14.43 6.36
CA LYS A 125 -7.69 14.36 7.82
C LYS A 125 -8.83 13.51 8.35
#